data_ce215ddd720e10bf7346a2601ba22618
#
_entry.id   ce215ddd720e10bf7346a2601ba22618
#
_cell.length_a   1.000
_cell.length_b   1.000
_cell.length_c   1.000
_cell.angle_alpha   90.00
_cell.angle_beta   90.00
_cell.angle_gamma   90.00
#
_symmetry.space_group_name_H-M   'P 1'
#
loop_
_entity.id
_entity.type
_entity.pdbx_description
1 polymer ?
#
loop_
_entity_poly.entity_id
_entity_poly.type
_entity_poly.pdbx_seq_one_letter_code
_entity_poly.pdbx_strand_id
1 'polypeptide(L)'
;MKLQFKHQSFQREAARAVVDAFLGQPLQDAFAYRMDAGKGVLALETQGFRNQDLLLSDAQLTKNIRTIQMRQDLQPVERVLRDAHGALALSIEMETGTGKTYTYIKTMYELYKHYGWTKFIIVVPSVAIREGVIKSLETMADHFAEEYGERMQHFVYDSSRLTAIDQFASDPKLHVMVINTQAFNATDDKARRISMQLESFGWQRPIEVLAAAQPILIIDEPQSVLGADKQNKTREGLKQFNPLFYLLYSATHRREDVYNQVYRLDAIDAFNKHLVKKIEVMGVEQVGTTATNGYLHLEAIVLSKKKGEAPRARISFDATSRVGLRTATRTVDKGFDLYAESGELEAYRDGFTIEDIDEVKGCIRLSSGQEVYEGQAIGAVSEEAIRRIQIRATIQKHFERERQLYRQGIKVLSLFFIDAVDKYRVYEAGGEVSKGRWAEIFEEEYVSVLNEVQDLFWDDEYKQYLSGISPEETHTGYFSQDKKGKMIDSKVKRGETTANDPDAYQLIMRDKERLLSFAEPTRFIFSHSALKEGWDNPNVFQICTLKQSDSEVKKRQEVGRGMRLCVNQKGERQDSDLLGDAVYDTNILTVIASESYKDFSEALQKELAESITS
;
A
#
# COMPACT_ATOMS: atom_id res chain seq x y z
N MET A 1 -7.61 0.14 -20.58
CA MET A 1 -7.11 -1.19 -20.17
C MET A 1 -8.09 -1.74 -19.13
N LYS A 2 -8.48 -3.02 -19.19
CA LYS A 2 -9.35 -3.67 -18.17
C LYS A 2 -8.51 -4.73 -17.45
N LEU A 3 -8.45 -4.66 -16.12
CA LEU A 3 -7.75 -5.64 -15.31
C LEU A 3 -8.42 -7.01 -15.45
N GLN A 4 -7.64 -8.05 -15.67
CA GLN A 4 -8.12 -9.43 -15.75
C GLN A 4 -7.91 -10.11 -14.40
N PHE A 5 -8.97 -10.72 -13.87
CA PHE A 5 -8.93 -11.48 -12.63
C PHE A 5 -8.82 -12.97 -12.92
N LYS A 6 -7.86 -13.62 -12.25
CA LYS A 6 -7.68 -15.08 -12.32
C LYS A 6 -8.13 -15.71 -10.99
N HIS A 7 -8.61 -16.94 -11.08
CA HIS A 7 -8.88 -17.77 -9.91
C HIS A 7 -7.57 -18.30 -9.33
N GLN A 8 -7.18 -17.80 -8.18
CA GLN A 8 -5.98 -18.25 -7.47
C GLN A 8 -6.34 -19.35 -6.45
N SER A 9 -5.55 -20.43 -6.38
CA SER A 9 -5.80 -21.57 -5.47
C SER A 9 -5.82 -21.12 -4.01
N PHE A 10 -4.83 -20.33 -3.60
CA PHE A 10 -4.70 -19.88 -2.22
C PHE A 10 -5.86 -18.96 -1.77
N GLN A 11 -6.43 -18.13 -2.67
CA GLN A 11 -7.61 -17.31 -2.36
C GLN A 11 -8.87 -18.16 -2.22
N ARG A 12 -9.00 -19.19 -3.06
CA ARG A 12 -10.08 -20.16 -2.96
C ARG A 12 -9.96 -20.98 -1.67
N GLU A 13 -8.76 -21.40 -1.30
CA GLU A 13 -8.49 -22.14 -0.07
C GLU A 13 -8.83 -21.29 1.17
N ALA A 14 -8.46 -20.00 1.18
CA ALA A 14 -8.80 -19.09 2.26
C ALA A 14 -10.32 -18.90 2.41
N ALA A 15 -11.03 -18.67 1.30
CA ALA A 15 -12.49 -18.57 1.33
C ALA A 15 -13.15 -19.88 1.78
N ARG A 16 -12.65 -21.02 1.29
CA ARG A 16 -13.13 -22.35 1.68
C ARG A 16 -12.89 -22.65 3.16
N ALA A 17 -11.75 -22.25 3.72
CA ALA A 17 -11.47 -22.41 5.14
C ALA A 17 -12.53 -21.72 6.02
N VAL A 18 -12.99 -20.54 5.62
CA VAL A 18 -14.10 -19.84 6.31
C VAL A 18 -15.41 -20.62 6.16
N VAL A 19 -15.74 -21.08 4.97
CA VAL A 19 -16.95 -21.90 4.72
C VAL A 19 -16.92 -23.20 5.54
N ASP A 20 -15.81 -23.93 5.50
CA ASP A 20 -15.64 -25.20 6.21
C ASP A 20 -15.80 -25.04 7.74
N ALA A 21 -15.54 -23.85 8.32
CA ALA A 21 -15.78 -23.58 9.74
C ALA A 21 -17.25 -23.76 10.15
N PHE A 22 -18.16 -23.56 9.20
CA PHE A 22 -19.61 -23.68 9.40
C PHE A 22 -20.19 -24.98 8.82
N LEU A 23 -19.37 -25.98 8.59
CA LEU A 23 -19.85 -27.26 8.06
C LEU A 23 -20.91 -27.90 8.97
N GLY A 24 -22.07 -28.21 8.39
CA GLY A 24 -23.26 -28.68 9.13
C GLY A 24 -24.32 -27.60 9.37
N GLN A 25 -24.01 -26.34 9.08
CA GLN A 25 -25.03 -25.28 9.03
C GLN A 25 -25.93 -25.51 7.81
N PRO A 26 -27.28 -25.56 7.98
CA PRO A 26 -28.17 -25.79 6.85
C PRO A 26 -28.22 -24.56 5.92
N LEU A 27 -28.36 -24.82 4.62
CA LEU A 27 -28.72 -23.78 3.66
C LEU A 27 -30.18 -23.38 3.90
N GLN A 28 -30.40 -22.09 4.01
CA GLN A 28 -31.76 -21.56 4.05
C GLN A 28 -31.96 -20.46 3.03
N ASP A 29 -33.14 -20.41 2.42
CA ASP A 29 -33.52 -19.34 1.52
C ASP A 29 -33.67 -18.02 2.31
N ALA A 30 -33.15 -16.92 1.79
CA ALA A 30 -33.27 -15.58 2.39
C ALA A 30 -34.74 -15.17 2.65
N PHE A 31 -35.68 -15.71 1.89
CA PHE A 31 -37.13 -15.46 2.09
C PHE A 31 -37.68 -16.08 3.36
N ALA A 32 -37.03 -17.06 3.96
CA ALA A 32 -37.48 -17.73 5.18
C ALA A 32 -37.34 -16.85 6.44
N TYR A 33 -36.51 -15.82 6.39
CA TYR A 33 -36.18 -14.97 7.53
C TYR A 33 -36.71 -13.55 7.31
N ARG A 34 -37.72 -13.17 8.13
CA ARG A 34 -38.25 -11.79 8.18
C ARG A 34 -37.76 -11.10 9.44
N MET A 35 -37.48 -9.81 9.35
CA MET A 35 -37.15 -9.01 10.53
C MET A 35 -38.35 -8.97 11.50
N ASP A 36 -38.06 -9.20 12.78
CA ASP A 36 -39.01 -8.90 13.84
C ASP A 36 -39.03 -7.39 14.09
N ALA A 37 -40.14 -6.73 13.82
CA ALA A 37 -40.29 -5.29 13.95
C ALA A 37 -40.35 -4.82 15.43
N GLY A 38 -40.20 -5.73 16.39
CA GLY A 38 -40.27 -5.42 17.82
C GLY A 38 -41.69 -5.21 18.37
N LYS A 39 -41.81 -5.12 19.69
CA LYS A 39 -43.11 -4.91 20.37
C LYS A 39 -43.64 -3.51 20.06
N GLY A 40 -44.81 -3.44 19.43
CA GLY A 40 -45.56 -2.19 19.24
C GLY A 40 -45.70 -1.66 17.83
N VAL A 41 -45.08 -2.32 16.83
CA VAL A 41 -45.28 -1.99 15.41
C VAL A 41 -46.20 -3.03 14.78
N LEU A 42 -47.24 -2.58 14.09
CA LEU A 42 -48.14 -3.46 13.35
C LEU A 42 -47.32 -4.22 12.29
N ALA A 43 -47.32 -5.53 12.37
CA ALA A 43 -46.52 -6.46 11.56
C ALA A 43 -46.73 -6.36 10.03
N LEU A 44 -47.58 -5.46 9.57
CA LEU A 44 -47.95 -5.25 8.17
C LEU A 44 -47.07 -4.27 7.40
N GLU A 45 -46.17 -3.49 8.06
CA GLU A 45 -45.47 -2.39 7.39
C GLU A 45 -43.93 -2.54 7.28
N THR A 46 -43.31 -3.51 7.95
CA THR A 46 -41.84 -3.70 7.89
C THR A 46 -41.46 -5.13 7.49
N GLN A 47 -41.52 -5.40 6.20
CA GLN A 47 -40.89 -6.62 5.66
C GLN A 47 -39.37 -6.41 5.56
N GLY A 48 -38.63 -7.01 6.48
CA GLY A 48 -37.19 -7.04 6.45
C GLY A 48 -36.67 -8.47 6.38
N PHE A 49 -35.42 -8.61 5.91
CA PHE A 49 -34.72 -9.88 5.79
C PHE A 49 -33.48 -9.85 6.66
N ARG A 50 -33.18 -10.93 7.35
CA ARG A 50 -31.98 -11.09 8.17
C ARG A 50 -31.22 -12.35 7.79
N ASN A 51 -29.97 -12.41 8.19
CA ASN A 51 -29.21 -13.66 8.12
C ASN A 51 -29.85 -14.71 9.07
N GLN A 52 -29.73 -15.97 8.69
CA GLN A 52 -30.07 -17.11 9.53
C GLN A 52 -29.17 -17.14 10.77
N ASP A 53 -29.73 -17.52 11.90
CA ASP A 53 -28.98 -17.77 13.13
C ASP A 53 -27.97 -18.91 12.94
N LEU A 54 -26.86 -18.82 13.63
CA LEU A 54 -25.85 -19.89 13.69
C LEU A 54 -26.40 -21.02 14.55
N LEU A 55 -26.72 -22.16 13.90
CA LEU A 55 -27.36 -23.31 14.57
C LEU A 55 -26.34 -24.33 15.11
N LEU A 56 -25.05 -24.17 14.77
CA LEU A 56 -23.99 -25.06 15.22
C LEU A 56 -23.68 -24.83 16.70
N SER A 57 -23.52 -25.91 17.45
CA SER A 57 -23.00 -25.86 18.82
C SER A 57 -21.50 -25.50 18.84
N ASP A 58 -21.02 -24.97 19.97
CA ASP A 58 -19.60 -24.69 20.15
C ASP A 58 -18.72 -25.95 19.97
N ALA A 59 -19.23 -27.13 20.30
CA ALA A 59 -18.52 -28.39 20.06
C ALA A 59 -18.35 -28.71 18.57
N GLN A 60 -19.38 -28.47 17.75
CA GLN A 60 -19.33 -28.63 16.30
C GLN A 60 -18.38 -27.61 15.66
N LEU A 61 -18.50 -26.32 16.04
CA LEU A 61 -17.59 -25.27 15.59
C LEU A 61 -16.15 -25.58 15.96
N THR A 62 -15.88 -26.01 17.20
CA THR A 62 -14.54 -26.40 17.63
C THR A 62 -13.97 -27.54 16.77
N LYS A 63 -14.80 -28.58 16.52
CA LYS A 63 -14.39 -29.70 15.66
C LYS A 63 -14.04 -29.24 14.25
N ASN A 64 -14.88 -28.43 13.64
CA ASN A 64 -14.66 -27.92 12.28
C ASN A 64 -13.38 -27.06 12.21
N ILE A 65 -13.24 -26.09 13.11
CA ILE A 65 -12.07 -25.20 13.17
C ILE A 65 -10.77 -25.99 13.38
N ARG A 66 -10.75 -26.96 14.33
CA ARG A 66 -9.58 -27.83 14.53
C ARG A 66 -9.20 -28.60 13.29
N THR A 67 -10.19 -29.14 12.56
CA THR A 67 -9.95 -29.87 11.31
C THR A 67 -9.29 -28.98 10.26
N ILE A 68 -9.74 -27.71 10.17
CA ILE A 68 -9.16 -26.73 9.26
C ILE A 68 -7.74 -26.39 9.69
N GLN A 69 -7.53 -26.12 10.98
CA GLN A 69 -6.22 -25.77 11.54
C GLN A 69 -5.19 -26.87 11.34
N MET A 70 -5.56 -28.13 11.56
CA MET A 70 -4.68 -29.28 11.28
C MET A 70 -4.33 -29.39 9.78
N ARG A 71 -5.26 -29.11 8.88
CA ARG A 71 -5.02 -29.11 7.42
C ARG A 71 -4.11 -27.97 6.97
N GLN A 72 -4.15 -26.86 7.69
CA GLN A 72 -3.38 -25.64 7.41
C GLN A 72 -2.07 -25.55 8.20
N ASP A 73 -1.71 -26.58 8.94
CA ASP A 73 -0.55 -26.62 9.84
C ASP A 73 -0.56 -25.49 10.88
N LEU A 74 -1.77 -25.12 11.35
CA LEU A 74 -1.98 -24.12 12.39
C LEU A 74 -2.15 -24.82 13.74
N GLN A 75 -1.84 -24.10 14.83
CA GLN A 75 -2.05 -24.59 16.17
C GLN A 75 -3.56 -24.81 16.45
N PRO A 76 -4.01 -26.05 16.75
CA PRO A 76 -5.43 -26.33 16.97
C PRO A 76 -5.94 -25.69 18.26
N VAL A 77 -7.09 -25.00 18.19
CA VAL A 77 -7.75 -24.47 19.39
C VAL A 77 -8.31 -25.60 20.24
N GLU A 78 -8.29 -25.47 21.57
CA GLU A 78 -8.93 -26.44 22.48
C GLU A 78 -10.46 -26.30 22.44
N ARG A 79 -10.95 -25.08 22.34
CA ARG A 79 -12.36 -24.71 22.22
C ARG A 79 -12.49 -23.46 21.36
N VAL A 80 -13.68 -23.29 20.77
CA VAL A 80 -13.96 -22.07 20.01
C VAL A 80 -13.79 -20.84 20.90
N LEU A 81 -13.08 -19.83 20.38
CA LEU A 81 -12.85 -18.56 21.03
C LEU A 81 -13.92 -17.55 20.60
N ARG A 82 -14.44 -16.83 21.57
CA ARG A 82 -15.38 -15.73 21.35
C ARG A 82 -14.76 -14.42 21.82
N ASP A 83 -15.15 -13.32 21.22
CA ASP A 83 -14.69 -12.01 21.64
C ASP A 83 -15.21 -11.64 23.05
N ALA A 84 -14.80 -10.48 23.58
CA ALA A 84 -15.21 -10.01 24.91
C ALA A 84 -16.75 -9.85 25.08
N HIS A 85 -17.50 -9.87 23.99
CA HIS A 85 -18.96 -9.73 23.96
C HIS A 85 -19.70 -11.03 23.62
N GLY A 86 -18.95 -12.12 23.49
CA GLY A 86 -19.52 -13.44 23.22
C GLY A 86 -19.75 -13.74 21.73
N ALA A 87 -19.36 -12.86 20.83
CA ALA A 87 -19.47 -13.09 19.39
C ALA A 87 -18.34 -14.00 18.88
N LEU A 88 -18.67 -14.89 17.92
CA LEU A 88 -17.69 -15.71 17.22
C LEU A 88 -16.85 -14.81 16.30
N ALA A 89 -15.52 -15.04 16.29
CA ALA A 89 -14.62 -14.38 15.37
C ALA A 89 -13.68 -15.42 14.72
N LEU A 90 -13.44 -15.29 13.41
CA LEU A 90 -12.48 -16.07 12.66
C LEU A 90 -11.38 -15.16 12.13
N SER A 91 -10.12 -15.52 12.33
CA SER A 91 -8.97 -14.78 11.82
C SER A 91 -8.43 -15.42 10.54
N ILE A 92 -8.25 -14.58 9.53
CA ILE A 92 -7.70 -14.94 8.22
C ILE A 92 -6.47 -14.05 7.98
N GLU A 93 -5.30 -14.66 7.95
CA GLU A 93 -4.04 -13.99 7.71
C GLU A 93 -3.61 -14.17 6.27
N MET A 94 -3.39 -13.05 5.59
CA MET A 94 -2.93 -13.03 4.21
C MET A 94 -1.97 -11.87 4.00
N GLU A 95 -0.78 -12.14 3.49
CA GLU A 95 0.25 -11.13 3.25
C GLU A 95 -0.27 -9.99 2.36
N THR A 96 0.30 -8.80 2.56
CA THR A 96 -0.01 -7.62 1.75
C THR A 96 0.28 -7.91 0.27
N GLY A 97 -0.64 -7.50 -0.61
CA GLY A 97 -0.48 -7.73 -2.06
C GLY A 97 -1.00 -9.07 -2.57
N THR A 98 -1.38 -10.02 -1.70
CA THR A 98 -1.94 -11.33 -2.11
C THR A 98 -3.44 -11.29 -2.44
N GLY A 99 -4.11 -10.15 -2.26
CA GLY A 99 -5.51 -9.97 -2.66
C GLY A 99 -6.53 -10.26 -1.55
N LYS A 100 -6.29 -9.81 -0.32
CA LYS A 100 -7.25 -9.89 0.81
C LYS A 100 -8.66 -9.45 0.40
N THR A 101 -8.78 -8.29 -0.29
CA THR A 101 -10.06 -7.74 -0.74
C THR A 101 -10.80 -8.70 -1.68
N TYR A 102 -10.11 -9.29 -2.66
CA TYR A 102 -10.68 -10.31 -3.53
C TYR A 102 -11.17 -11.52 -2.70
N THR A 103 -10.36 -11.96 -1.75
CA THR A 103 -10.65 -13.13 -0.93
C THR A 103 -11.89 -12.94 -0.07
N TYR A 104 -12.04 -11.80 0.62
CA TYR A 104 -13.26 -11.61 1.42
C TYR A 104 -14.50 -11.35 0.57
N ILE A 105 -14.39 -10.76 -0.63
CA ILE A 105 -15.51 -10.67 -1.57
C ILE A 105 -15.92 -12.08 -2.01
N LYS A 106 -14.97 -12.93 -2.39
CA LYS A 106 -15.22 -14.33 -2.70
C LYS A 106 -15.87 -15.07 -1.53
N THR A 107 -15.38 -14.85 -0.31
CA THR A 107 -15.93 -15.45 0.90
C THR A 107 -17.40 -15.09 1.12
N MET A 108 -17.80 -13.85 0.87
CA MET A 108 -19.22 -13.45 0.95
C MET A 108 -20.10 -14.23 -0.03
N TYR A 109 -19.66 -14.38 -1.28
CA TYR A 109 -20.37 -15.19 -2.27
C TYR A 109 -20.43 -16.68 -1.89
N GLU A 110 -19.33 -17.25 -1.38
CA GLU A 110 -19.30 -18.63 -0.94
C GLU A 110 -20.21 -18.87 0.28
N LEU A 111 -20.23 -17.97 1.26
CA LEU A 111 -21.13 -18.04 2.41
C LEU A 111 -22.60 -17.90 1.99
N TYR A 112 -22.90 -17.02 1.05
CA TYR A 112 -24.23 -16.89 0.44
C TYR A 112 -24.63 -18.21 -0.26
N LYS A 113 -23.78 -18.75 -1.11
CA LYS A 113 -24.05 -19.98 -1.86
C LYS A 113 -24.26 -21.21 -0.98
N HIS A 114 -23.47 -21.34 0.10
CA HIS A 114 -23.50 -22.51 0.96
C HIS A 114 -24.55 -22.44 2.08
N TYR A 115 -24.83 -21.23 2.59
CA TYR A 115 -25.66 -21.04 3.79
C TYR A 115 -26.81 -20.06 3.61
N GLY A 116 -26.89 -19.36 2.49
CA GLY A 116 -27.95 -18.37 2.23
C GLY A 116 -27.78 -17.06 2.99
N TRP A 117 -26.63 -16.78 3.58
CA TRP A 117 -26.37 -15.51 4.26
C TRP A 117 -26.20 -14.37 3.26
N THR A 118 -27.00 -13.30 3.40
CA THR A 118 -27.13 -12.21 2.42
C THR A 118 -26.70 -10.84 2.94
N LYS A 119 -26.54 -10.65 4.26
CA LYS A 119 -26.28 -9.35 4.88
C LYS A 119 -24.85 -9.28 5.41
N PHE A 120 -24.03 -8.41 4.79
CA PHE A 120 -22.63 -8.23 5.14
C PHE A 120 -22.31 -6.76 5.37
N ILE A 121 -21.43 -6.47 6.32
CA ILE A 121 -20.90 -5.11 6.56
C ILE A 121 -19.38 -5.18 6.56
N ILE A 122 -18.72 -4.43 5.69
CA ILE A 122 -17.28 -4.27 5.67
C ILE A 122 -16.92 -3.04 6.48
N VAL A 123 -16.15 -3.25 7.54
CA VAL A 123 -15.66 -2.19 8.43
C VAL A 123 -14.21 -1.90 8.10
N VAL A 124 -13.92 -0.66 7.79
CA VAL A 124 -12.59 -0.20 7.41
C VAL A 124 -12.10 0.92 8.33
N PRO A 125 -10.78 1.06 8.56
CA PRO A 125 -10.25 2.06 9.49
C PRO A 125 -10.33 3.50 8.95
N SER A 126 -10.34 3.69 7.61
CA SER A 126 -10.26 5.02 7.02
C SER A 126 -11.11 5.19 5.76
N VAL A 127 -11.32 6.46 5.38
CA VAL A 127 -12.03 6.82 4.14
C VAL A 127 -11.28 6.34 2.91
N ALA A 128 -9.95 6.39 2.91
CA ALA A 128 -9.14 5.96 1.77
C ALA A 128 -9.26 4.45 1.50
N ILE A 129 -9.22 3.62 2.55
CA ILE A 129 -9.47 2.16 2.42
C ILE A 129 -10.90 1.93 1.94
N ARG A 130 -11.87 2.68 2.45
CA ARG A 130 -13.28 2.60 2.01
C ARG A 130 -13.41 2.78 0.49
N GLU A 131 -12.82 3.84 -0.06
CA GLU A 131 -12.83 4.11 -1.52
C GLU A 131 -12.14 2.96 -2.30
N GLY A 132 -11.04 2.43 -1.79
CA GLY A 132 -10.35 1.28 -2.37
C GLY A 132 -11.21 0.01 -2.40
N VAL A 133 -11.94 -0.26 -1.33
CA VAL A 133 -12.89 -1.39 -1.23
C VAL A 133 -14.05 -1.21 -2.21
N ILE A 134 -14.65 -0.03 -2.27
CA ILE A 134 -15.74 0.26 -3.24
C ILE A 134 -15.26 0.05 -4.66
N LYS A 135 -14.11 0.61 -5.02
CA LYS A 135 -13.54 0.42 -6.36
C LYS A 135 -13.28 -1.06 -6.67
N SER A 136 -12.86 -1.83 -5.68
CA SER A 136 -12.68 -3.27 -5.83
C SER A 136 -14.00 -4.00 -6.06
N LEU A 137 -15.05 -3.67 -5.30
CA LEU A 137 -16.40 -4.22 -5.49
C LEU A 137 -16.93 -3.93 -6.91
N GLU A 138 -16.76 -2.69 -7.39
CA GLU A 138 -17.17 -2.29 -8.74
C GLU A 138 -16.38 -3.03 -9.83
N THR A 139 -15.04 -3.06 -9.70
CA THR A 139 -14.15 -3.61 -10.74
C THR A 139 -14.29 -5.13 -10.86
N MET A 140 -14.56 -5.82 -9.74
CA MET A 140 -14.73 -7.29 -9.72
C MET A 140 -16.19 -7.74 -9.88
N ALA A 141 -17.15 -6.82 -10.00
CA ALA A 141 -18.57 -7.16 -10.03
C ALA A 141 -18.94 -8.13 -11.16
N ASP A 142 -18.42 -7.88 -12.38
CA ASP A 142 -18.68 -8.74 -13.54
C ASP A 142 -18.04 -10.11 -13.38
N HIS A 143 -16.78 -10.15 -12.90
CA HIS A 143 -16.04 -11.40 -12.64
C HIS A 143 -16.78 -12.34 -11.68
N PHE A 144 -17.28 -11.81 -10.55
CA PHE A 144 -18.03 -12.62 -9.60
C PHE A 144 -19.46 -12.92 -10.08
N ALA A 145 -20.10 -12.04 -10.82
CA ALA A 145 -21.39 -12.32 -11.41
C ALA A 145 -21.35 -13.46 -12.44
N GLU A 146 -20.27 -13.57 -13.22
CA GLU A 146 -20.03 -14.71 -14.12
C GLU A 146 -19.81 -16.01 -13.34
N GLU A 147 -19.07 -15.99 -12.21
CA GLU A 147 -18.79 -17.19 -11.41
C GLU A 147 -20.02 -17.69 -10.62
N TYR A 148 -20.81 -16.75 -10.04
CA TYR A 148 -21.88 -17.12 -9.10
C TYR A 148 -23.30 -16.95 -9.66
N GLY A 149 -23.45 -16.37 -10.84
CA GLY A 149 -24.76 -16.13 -11.47
C GLY A 149 -25.58 -15.02 -10.83
N GLU A 150 -25.02 -14.30 -9.87
CA GLU A 150 -25.68 -13.22 -9.14
C GLU A 150 -24.75 -12.04 -8.90
N ARG A 151 -25.32 -10.82 -8.90
CA ARG A 151 -24.59 -9.58 -8.66
C ARG A 151 -24.85 -9.07 -7.25
N MET A 152 -23.81 -8.94 -6.46
CA MET A 152 -23.84 -8.35 -5.14
C MET A 152 -24.21 -6.86 -5.22
N GLN A 153 -25.20 -6.44 -4.43
CA GLN A 153 -25.51 -5.04 -4.24
C GLN A 153 -24.62 -4.45 -3.17
N HIS A 154 -24.10 -3.24 -3.38
CA HIS A 154 -23.25 -2.59 -2.39
C HIS A 154 -23.51 -1.10 -2.29
N PHE A 155 -23.28 -0.53 -1.12
CA PHE A 155 -23.36 0.90 -0.86
C PHE A 155 -22.43 1.32 0.26
N VAL A 156 -22.12 2.62 0.28
CA VAL A 156 -21.37 3.26 1.37
C VAL A 156 -22.35 3.82 2.38
N TYR A 157 -22.08 3.58 3.67
CA TYR A 157 -22.83 4.27 4.71
C TYR A 157 -22.63 5.79 4.57
N ASP A 158 -23.74 6.49 4.42
CA ASP A 158 -23.81 7.96 4.37
C ASP A 158 -24.92 8.43 5.30
N SER A 159 -24.56 9.22 6.30
CA SER A 159 -25.50 9.77 7.27
C SER A 159 -26.56 10.72 6.66
N SER A 160 -26.35 11.16 5.42
CA SER A 160 -27.31 11.99 4.67
C SER A 160 -28.29 11.16 3.81
N ARG A 161 -27.99 9.87 3.56
CA ARG A 161 -28.74 8.99 2.65
C ARG A 161 -29.10 7.67 3.33
N LEU A 162 -30.05 7.71 4.28
CA LEU A 162 -30.43 6.54 5.08
C LEU A 162 -31.33 5.55 4.34
N THR A 163 -31.94 5.93 3.22
CA THR A 163 -32.79 5.04 2.38
C THR A 163 -32.04 3.78 1.90
N ALA A 164 -30.71 3.83 1.76
CA ALA A 164 -29.91 2.66 1.44
C ALA A 164 -29.88 1.60 2.56
N ILE A 165 -30.05 2.01 3.82
CA ILE A 165 -30.19 1.10 4.97
C ILE A 165 -31.53 0.37 4.92
N ASP A 166 -32.63 1.07 4.58
CA ASP A 166 -33.92 0.44 4.39
C ASP A 166 -33.88 -0.58 3.26
N GLN A 167 -33.23 -0.25 2.15
CA GLN A 167 -33.06 -1.19 1.05
C GLN A 167 -32.21 -2.39 1.47
N PHE A 168 -31.11 -2.18 2.22
CA PHE A 168 -30.30 -3.26 2.77
C PHE A 168 -31.12 -4.22 3.64
N ALA A 169 -32.01 -3.70 4.46
CA ALA A 169 -32.84 -4.50 5.35
C ALA A 169 -34.01 -5.19 4.64
N SER A 170 -34.62 -4.54 3.63
CA SER A 170 -35.87 -5.00 2.97
C SER A 170 -35.66 -5.86 1.73
N ASP A 171 -34.44 -5.88 1.12
CA ASP A 171 -34.12 -6.69 -0.05
C ASP A 171 -33.57 -8.07 0.36
N PRO A 172 -34.09 -9.19 -0.14
CA PRO A 172 -33.58 -10.54 0.16
C PRO A 172 -32.25 -10.87 -0.50
N LYS A 173 -31.80 -10.06 -1.46
CA LYS A 173 -30.57 -10.32 -2.23
C LYS A 173 -29.32 -10.14 -1.40
N LEU A 174 -28.17 -10.54 -1.99
CA LEU A 174 -26.85 -10.36 -1.42
C LEU A 174 -26.49 -8.87 -1.37
N HIS A 175 -26.39 -8.31 -0.17
CA HIS A 175 -26.12 -6.91 0.09
C HIS A 175 -24.89 -6.71 0.96
N VAL A 176 -24.09 -5.70 0.62
CA VAL A 176 -22.88 -5.29 1.35
C VAL A 176 -22.94 -3.80 1.66
N MET A 177 -22.81 -3.44 2.92
CA MET A 177 -22.57 -2.07 3.35
C MET A 177 -21.08 -1.87 3.66
N VAL A 178 -20.47 -0.79 3.18
CA VAL A 178 -19.11 -0.41 3.56
C VAL A 178 -19.14 0.80 4.48
N ILE A 179 -18.54 0.67 5.67
CA ILE A 179 -18.56 1.70 6.71
C ILE A 179 -17.16 1.91 7.29
N ASN A 180 -16.81 3.15 7.59
CA ASN A 180 -15.58 3.45 8.32
C ASN A 180 -15.86 3.64 9.82
N THR A 181 -14.83 3.42 10.64
CA THR A 181 -14.96 3.50 12.12
C THR A 181 -15.41 4.87 12.62
N GLN A 182 -15.12 5.94 11.91
CA GLN A 182 -15.52 7.30 12.27
C GLN A 182 -17.05 7.48 12.27
N ALA A 183 -17.77 6.71 11.45
CA ALA A 183 -19.23 6.82 11.33
C ALA A 183 -19.99 6.45 12.61
N PHE A 184 -19.40 5.66 13.50
CA PHE A 184 -20.03 5.24 14.77
C PHE A 184 -19.21 5.56 16.02
N ASN A 185 -17.97 6.06 15.87
CA ASN A 185 -17.08 6.42 16.99
C ASN A 185 -17.01 7.92 17.28
N ALA A 186 -17.46 8.77 16.36
CA ALA A 186 -17.35 10.21 16.52
C ALA A 186 -18.30 10.76 17.58
N THR A 187 -17.88 11.87 18.19
CA THR A 187 -18.62 12.53 19.26
C THR A 187 -19.50 13.68 18.79
N ASP A 188 -19.45 14.04 17.50
CA ASP A 188 -20.26 15.09 16.90
C ASP A 188 -21.64 14.56 16.44
N ASP A 189 -22.62 15.47 16.32
CA ASP A 189 -24.01 15.12 16.01
C ASP A 189 -24.19 14.48 14.63
N LYS A 190 -23.33 14.79 13.66
CA LYS A 190 -23.42 14.19 12.31
C LYS A 190 -23.01 12.72 12.30
N ALA A 191 -22.03 12.34 13.09
CA ALA A 191 -21.59 10.96 13.20
C ALA A 191 -22.47 10.12 14.13
N ARG A 192 -23.22 10.76 15.04
CA ARG A 192 -24.20 10.08 15.90
C ARG A 192 -25.50 9.70 15.17
N ARG A 193 -25.74 10.17 13.94
CA ARG A 193 -27.00 9.92 13.23
C ARG A 193 -27.34 8.43 13.08
N ILE A 194 -26.33 7.56 13.02
CA ILE A 194 -26.57 6.10 12.99
C ILE A 194 -27.26 5.59 14.27
N SER A 195 -27.03 6.26 15.42
CA SER A 195 -27.56 5.89 16.73
C SER A 195 -28.69 6.81 17.22
N MET A 196 -29.09 7.79 16.40
CA MET A 196 -30.18 8.72 16.75
C MET A 196 -31.53 8.26 16.21
N GLN A 197 -32.59 8.50 16.95
CA GLN A 197 -33.95 8.37 16.41
C GLN A 197 -34.20 9.50 15.42
N LEU A 198 -34.61 9.16 14.21
CA LEU A 198 -34.75 10.10 13.12
C LEU A 198 -36.18 10.04 12.58
N GLU A 199 -36.87 11.21 12.50
CA GLU A 199 -38.19 11.33 11.90
C GLU A 199 -38.18 10.86 10.43
N SER A 200 -37.14 11.21 9.68
CA SER A 200 -36.92 10.76 8.30
C SER A 200 -36.71 9.26 8.16
N PHE A 201 -36.60 8.53 9.26
CA PHE A 201 -36.38 7.09 9.33
C PHE A 201 -37.45 6.39 10.20
N GLY A 202 -38.69 6.93 10.21
CA GLY A 202 -39.80 6.36 10.95
C GLY A 202 -39.60 6.30 12.46
N TRP A 203 -38.85 7.25 13.04
CA TRP A 203 -38.48 7.31 14.47
C TRP A 203 -37.64 6.12 14.95
N GLN A 204 -37.09 5.32 14.02
CA GLN A 204 -36.15 4.25 14.35
C GLN A 204 -34.71 4.78 14.35
N ARG A 205 -33.82 4.04 15.01
CA ARG A 205 -32.37 4.27 14.91
C ARG A 205 -31.83 3.42 13.77
N PRO A 206 -31.09 3.99 12.82
CA PRO A 206 -30.49 3.22 11.72
C PRO A 206 -29.70 2.00 12.18
N ILE A 207 -28.97 2.10 13.32
CA ILE A 207 -28.21 0.99 13.90
C ILE A 207 -29.12 -0.18 14.34
N GLU A 208 -30.35 0.08 14.82
CA GLU A 208 -31.29 -0.97 15.24
C GLU A 208 -31.79 -1.77 14.04
N VAL A 209 -32.03 -1.10 12.90
CA VAL A 209 -32.40 -1.75 11.64
C VAL A 209 -31.28 -2.62 11.12
N LEU A 210 -30.03 -2.12 11.16
CA LEU A 210 -28.85 -2.90 10.78
C LEU A 210 -28.64 -4.10 11.72
N ALA A 211 -28.83 -3.91 13.04
CA ALA A 211 -28.70 -4.97 14.04
C ALA A 211 -29.75 -6.06 13.87
N ALA A 212 -30.98 -5.69 13.48
CA ALA A 212 -32.06 -6.65 13.21
C ALA A 212 -31.79 -7.53 12.00
N ALA A 213 -31.00 -7.05 11.03
CA ALA A 213 -30.56 -7.85 9.89
C ALA A 213 -29.50 -8.90 10.23
N GLN A 214 -28.95 -8.91 11.45
CA GLN A 214 -27.88 -9.82 11.92
C GLN A 214 -26.71 -9.94 10.91
N PRO A 215 -26.02 -8.85 10.57
CA PRO A 215 -25.02 -8.87 9.54
C PRO A 215 -23.80 -9.70 9.95
N ILE A 216 -23.09 -10.23 8.97
CA ILE A 216 -21.73 -10.74 9.14
C ILE A 216 -20.78 -9.55 8.97
N LEU A 217 -19.94 -9.27 9.97
CA LEU A 217 -18.98 -8.18 9.92
C LEU A 217 -17.63 -8.66 9.40
N ILE A 218 -17.16 -8.02 8.34
CA ILE A 218 -15.81 -8.22 7.79
C ILE A 218 -14.98 -7.02 8.23
N ILE A 219 -13.94 -7.26 9.03
CA ILE A 219 -13.04 -6.22 9.51
C ILE A 219 -11.73 -6.32 8.72
N ASP A 220 -11.49 -5.31 7.89
CA ASP A 220 -10.25 -5.17 7.14
C ASP A 220 -9.23 -4.41 7.99
N GLU A 221 -8.04 -4.98 8.18
CA GLU A 221 -6.98 -4.49 9.05
C GLU A 221 -7.45 -4.29 10.51
N PRO A 222 -7.85 -5.38 11.21
CA PRO A 222 -8.41 -5.31 12.56
C PRO A 222 -7.50 -4.61 13.58
N GLN A 223 -6.19 -4.67 13.44
CA GLN A 223 -5.26 -3.94 14.30
C GLN A 223 -5.43 -2.42 14.24
N SER A 224 -5.87 -1.89 13.09
CA SER A 224 -6.17 -0.46 12.90
C SER A 224 -7.60 -0.10 13.32
N VAL A 225 -8.55 -1.03 13.16
CA VAL A 225 -9.96 -0.85 13.53
C VAL A 225 -10.19 -1.03 15.03
N LEU A 226 -9.72 -2.14 15.61
CA LEU A 226 -10.01 -2.53 16.97
C LEU A 226 -9.16 -1.81 18.03
N GLY A 227 -8.01 -1.23 17.63
CA GLY A 227 -7.10 -0.56 18.57
C GLY A 227 -6.47 -1.52 19.58
N ALA A 228 -5.59 -1.00 20.45
CA ALA A 228 -4.91 -1.80 21.48
C ALA A 228 -5.78 -2.02 22.74
N ASP A 229 -6.69 -1.10 23.03
CA ASP A 229 -7.55 -1.19 24.20
C ASP A 229 -8.78 -2.07 23.93
N LYS A 230 -8.96 -3.12 24.72
CA LYS A 230 -10.10 -4.05 24.62
C LYS A 230 -11.45 -3.43 25.00
N GLN A 231 -11.46 -2.31 25.70
CA GLN A 231 -12.66 -1.58 26.13
C GLN A 231 -12.86 -0.27 25.37
N ASN A 232 -12.37 -0.16 24.16
CA ASN A 232 -12.48 1.08 23.38
C ASN A 232 -13.89 1.26 22.74
N LYS A 233 -14.19 2.52 22.40
CA LYS A 233 -15.46 2.91 21.78
C LYS A 233 -15.76 2.17 20.47
N THR A 234 -14.75 1.74 19.73
CA THR A 234 -14.94 1.03 18.46
C THR A 234 -15.53 -0.35 18.69
N ARG A 235 -15.02 -1.10 19.66
CA ARG A 235 -15.55 -2.43 20.00
C ARG A 235 -16.99 -2.35 20.49
N GLU A 236 -17.29 -1.35 21.33
CA GLU A 236 -18.67 -1.08 21.77
C GLU A 236 -19.58 -0.68 20.60
N GLY A 237 -19.07 0.12 19.65
CA GLY A 237 -19.80 0.47 18.43
C GLY A 237 -20.09 -0.73 17.54
N LEU A 238 -19.12 -1.62 17.35
CA LEU A 238 -19.28 -2.83 16.55
C LEU A 238 -20.31 -3.80 17.15
N LYS A 239 -20.39 -3.90 18.50
CA LYS A 239 -21.39 -4.70 19.19
C LYS A 239 -22.82 -4.23 18.88
N GLN A 240 -23.04 -2.92 18.67
CA GLN A 240 -24.36 -2.38 18.37
C GLN A 240 -24.97 -2.90 17.06
N PHE A 241 -24.12 -3.39 16.12
CA PHE A 241 -24.60 -4.03 14.89
C PHE A 241 -25.17 -5.44 15.11
N ASN A 242 -25.05 -6.00 16.32
CA ASN A 242 -25.50 -7.35 16.67
C ASN A 242 -25.03 -8.41 15.63
N PRO A 243 -23.72 -8.50 15.36
CA PRO A 243 -23.23 -9.33 14.27
C PRO A 243 -23.46 -10.83 14.53
N LEU A 244 -23.74 -11.57 13.46
CA LEU A 244 -23.80 -13.02 13.53
C LEU A 244 -22.44 -13.61 13.92
N PHE A 245 -21.36 -13.11 13.28
CA PHE A 245 -19.97 -13.36 13.61
C PHE A 245 -19.07 -12.33 12.92
N TYR A 246 -17.77 -12.36 13.28
CA TYR A 246 -16.75 -11.53 12.67
C TYR A 246 -15.80 -12.34 11.80
N LEU A 247 -15.38 -11.77 10.66
CA LEU A 247 -14.26 -12.23 9.84
C LEU A 247 -13.17 -11.15 9.88
N LEU A 248 -12.01 -11.51 10.42
CA LEU A 248 -10.89 -10.60 10.65
C LEU A 248 -9.81 -10.86 9.60
N TYR A 249 -9.68 -9.97 8.62
CA TYR A 249 -8.70 -10.09 7.54
C TYR A 249 -7.52 -9.15 7.78
N SER A 250 -6.32 -9.70 7.89
CA SER A 250 -5.08 -8.93 8.11
C SER A 250 -3.88 -9.56 7.43
N ALA A 251 -2.84 -8.77 7.19
CA ALA A 251 -1.51 -9.30 6.86
C ALA A 251 -0.76 -9.71 8.15
N THR A 252 -1.06 -9.04 9.26
CA THR A 252 -0.47 -9.30 10.58
C THR A 252 -1.51 -9.05 11.64
N HIS A 253 -1.90 -10.09 12.37
CA HIS A 253 -2.75 -9.94 13.53
C HIS A 253 -1.93 -9.61 14.77
N ARG A 254 -2.49 -8.81 15.69
CA ARG A 254 -1.94 -8.73 17.06
C ARG A 254 -2.26 -10.05 17.75
N ARG A 255 -1.31 -10.60 18.51
CA ARG A 255 -1.48 -11.89 19.24
C ARG A 255 -2.76 -11.95 20.07
N GLU A 256 -3.11 -10.85 20.72
CA GLU A 256 -4.30 -10.73 21.56
C GLU A 256 -5.63 -10.62 20.79
N ASP A 257 -5.59 -10.38 19.48
CA ASP A 257 -6.73 -10.24 18.59
C ASP A 257 -6.85 -11.41 17.58
N VAL A 258 -6.09 -12.50 17.78
CA VAL A 258 -6.23 -13.72 17.00
C VAL A 258 -7.34 -14.58 17.60
N TYR A 259 -8.39 -14.79 16.82
CA TYR A 259 -9.51 -15.65 17.19
C TYR A 259 -9.68 -16.76 16.17
N ASN A 260 -9.60 -18.02 16.62
CA ASN A 260 -9.91 -19.17 15.76
C ASN A 260 -9.30 -19.03 14.35
N GLN A 261 -8.00 -18.87 14.26
CA GLN A 261 -7.32 -18.68 12.97
C GLN A 261 -7.60 -19.86 12.04
N VAL A 262 -8.19 -19.62 10.88
CA VAL A 262 -8.59 -20.65 9.92
C VAL A 262 -7.74 -20.67 8.65
N TYR A 263 -6.99 -19.60 8.41
CA TYR A 263 -6.09 -19.53 7.26
C TYR A 263 -4.89 -18.64 7.57
N ARG A 264 -3.71 -19.06 7.07
CA ARG A 264 -2.47 -18.27 7.15
C ARG A 264 -1.71 -18.38 5.83
N LEU A 265 -1.36 -17.23 5.31
CA LEU A 265 -0.43 -17.05 4.19
C LEU A 265 0.51 -15.91 4.58
N ASP A 266 1.60 -16.24 5.25
CA ASP A 266 2.57 -15.26 5.71
C ASP A 266 3.50 -14.77 4.58
N ALA A 267 4.43 -13.87 4.91
CA ALA A 267 5.34 -13.26 3.94
C ALA A 267 6.29 -14.28 3.28
N ILE A 268 6.74 -15.28 4.04
CA ILE A 268 7.64 -16.32 3.55
C ILE A 268 6.89 -17.24 2.58
N ASP A 269 5.70 -17.67 2.96
CA ASP A 269 4.83 -18.49 2.11
C ASP A 269 4.45 -17.76 0.82
N ALA A 270 4.09 -16.48 0.93
CA ALA A 270 3.76 -15.65 -0.23
C ALA A 270 4.95 -15.49 -1.18
N PHE A 271 6.15 -15.34 -0.64
CA PHE A 271 7.38 -15.27 -1.43
C PHE A 271 7.70 -16.62 -2.09
N ASN A 272 7.71 -17.71 -1.32
CA ASN A 272 8.02 -19.06 -1.84
C ASN A 272 7.03 -19.53 -2.90
N LYS A 273 5.77 -19.10 -2.79
CA LYS A 273 4.70 -19.38 -3.77
C LYS A 273 4.69 -18.39 -4.94
N HIS A 274 5.67 -17.49 -5.05
CA HIS A 274 5.78 -16.47 -6.10
C HIS A 274 4.53 -15.58 -6.24
N LEU A 275 3.91 -15.19 -5.12
CA LEU A 275 2.68 -14.40 -5.11
C LEU A 275 2.92 -12.90 -4.97
N VAL A 276 4.11 -12.52 -4.54
CA VAL A 276 4.55 -11.14 -4.29
C VAL A 276 5.89 -10.87 -4.98
N LYS A 277 6.23 -9.59 -5.17
CA LYS A 277 7.53 -9.19 -5.72
C LYS A 277 8.68 -9.54 -4.78
N LYS A 278 9.84 -9.85 -5.38
CA LYS A 278 11.12 -9.88 -4.67
C LYS A 278 11.51 -8.48 -4.24
N ILE A 279 11.96 -8.32 -3.00
CA ILE A 279 12.44 -7.03 -2.49
C ILE A 279 13.94 -6.95 -2.68
N GLU A 280 14.39 -5.85 -3.28
CA GLU A 280 15.78 -5.40 -3.36
C GLU A 280 15.89 -4.12 -2.52
N VAL A 281 16.87 -4.04 -1.63
CA VAL A 281 17.09 -2.83 -0.82
C VAL A 281 18.37 -2.15 -1.26
N MET A 282 18.27 -0.85 -1.50
CA MET A 282 19.38 0.02 -1.83
C MET A 282 19.54 1.05 -0.71
N GLY A 283 20.56 0.87 0.13
CA GLY A 283 20.88 1.81 1.21
C GLY A 283 21.75 2.96 0.69
N VAL A 284 21.50 4.17 1.19
CA VAL A 284 22.45 5.28 1.11
C VAL A 284 23.14 5.37 2.46
N GLU A 285 24.39 4.93 2.51
CA GLU A 285 25.17 4.89 3.74
C GLU A 285 26.01 6.16 3.88
N GLN A 286 25.82 6.85 5.02
CA GLN A 286 26.70 7.93 5.43
C GLN A 286 27.81 7.39 6.30
N VAL A 287 29.03 7.37 5.78
CA VAL A 287 30.22 7.05 6.58
C VAL A 287 30.71 8.33 7.22
N GLY A 288 30.29 8.57 8.47
CA GLY A 288 30.71 9.75 9.24
C GLY A 288 32.15 9.63 9.68
N THR A 289 33.00 10.56 9.19
CA THR A 289 34.26 10.88 9.87
C THR A 289 34.22 12.34 10.29
N THR A 290 34.48 12.62 11.54
CA THR A 290 34.52 13.96 12.13
C THR A 290 35.67 14.82 11.63
N ALA A 291 36.47 14.34 10.68
CA ALA A 291 37.73 14.97 10.29
C ALA A 291 37.68 15.76 8.95
N THR A 292 36.67 15.59 8.09
CA THR A 292 36.64 16.24 6.78
C THR A 292 35.27 16.87 6.52
N ASN A 293 35.28 18.16 6.19
CA ASN A 293 34.05 18.89 5.90
C ASN A 293 33.58 18.78 4.43
N GLY A 294 34.35 18.16 3.56
CA GLY A 294 34.05 18.06 2.12
C GLY A 294 33.05 16.93 1.81
N TYR A 295 31.92 17.28 1.22
CA TYR A 295 30.94 16.32 0.74
C TYR A 295 31.44 15.58 -0.51
N LEU A 296 31.46 14.25 -0.47
CA LEU A 296 31.76 13.40 -1.61
C LEU A 296 30.87 12.14 -1.55
N HIS A 297 30.16 11.87 -2.63
CA HIS A 297 29.39 10.64 -2.81
C HIS A 297 29.90 9.87 -4.02
N LEU A 298 30.22 8.59 -3.86
CA LEU A 298 30.53 7.69 -4.98
C LEU A 298 29.24 7.03 -5.46
N GLU A 299 28.74 7.43 -6.63
CA GLU A 299 27.52 6.86 -7.21
C GLU A 299 27.72 5.48 -7.79
N ALA A 300 28.76 5.33 -8.63
CA ALA A 300 29.08 4.07 -9.29
C ALA A 300 30.50 4.08 -9.89
N ILE A 301 31.02 2.89 -10.12
CA ILE A 301 32.22 2.70 -10.97
C ILE A 301 31.77 2.34 -12.38
N VAL A 302 32.18 3.16 -13.33
CA VAL A 302 31.80 3.06 -14.74
C VAL A 302 32.90 2.31 -15.50
N LEU A 303 32.53 1.12 -15.98
CA LEU A 303 33.44 0.31 -16.80
C LEU A 303 33.38 0.73 -18.26
N SER A 304 34.52 0.85 -18.91
CA SER A 304 34.58 1.09 -20.35
C SER A 304 34.28 -0.21 -21.12
N LYS A 305 33.56 -0.08 -22.24
CA LYS A 305 33.33 -1.21 -23.15
C LYS A 305 34.56 -1.51 -24.03
N LYS A 306 35.52 -0.61 -24.08
CA LYS A 306 36.75 -0.82 -24.83
C LYS A 306 37.76 -1.56 -23.96
N LYS A 307 38.24 -2.70 -24.46
CA LYS A 307 39.22 -3.53 -23.78
C LYS A 307 40.52 -2.75 -23.53
N GLY A 308 40.87 -2.55 -22.25
CA GLY A 308 42.13 -1.88 -21.84
C GLY A 308 41.97 -0.40 -21.43
N GLU A 309 40.75 0.16 -21.43
CA GLU A 309 40.52 1.46 -20.80
C GLU A 309 40.30 1.28 -19.28
N ALA A 310 40.89 2.18 -18.49
CA ALA A 310 40.77 2.17 -17.04
C ALA A 310 39.33 2.45 -16.58
N PRO A 311 38.91 1.91 -15.43
CA PRO A 311 37.60 2.24 -14.85
C PRO A 311 37.56 3.72 -14.47
N ARG A 312 36.35 4.31 -14.53
CA ARG A 312 36.06 5.68 -14.15
C ARG A 312 35.12 5.70 -12.97
N ALA A 313 35.20 6.71 -12.12
CA ALA A 313 34.29 6.88 -11.01
C ALA A 313 33.26 7.95 -11.31
N ARG A 314 32.00 7.68 -11.03
CA ARG A 314 30.95 8.68 -11.05
C ARG A 314 30.75 9.16 -9.64
N ILE A 315 31.03 10.45 -9.43
CA ILE A 315 30.99 11.08 -8.11
C ILE A 315 30.12 12.32 -8.09
N SER A 316 29.50 12.59 -6.93
CA SER A 316 28.82 13.84 -6.63
C SER A 316 29.59 14.56 -5.52
N PHE A 317 29.85 15.85 -5.71
CA PHE A 317 30.58 16.71 -4.77
C PHE A 317 30.09 18.17 -4.87
N ASP A 318 30.38 18.97 -3.85
CA ASP A 318 30.00 20.38 -3.86
C ASP A 318 30.99 21.20 -4.70
N ALA A 319 30.47 22.10 -5.51
CA ALA A 319 31.26 23.00 -6.35
C ALA A 319 30.67 24.41 -6.37
N THR A 320 31.54 25.39 -6.46
CA THR A 320 31.17 26.79 -6.58
C THR A 320 30.67 27.10 -7.98
N SER A 321 29.53 27.78 -8.09
CA SER A 321 28.96 28.25 -9.34
C SER A 321 28.75 29.77 -9.27
N ARG A 322 28.39 30.41 -10.40
CA ARG A 322 28.05 31.84 -10.45
C ARG A 322 26.89 32.23 -9.53
N VAL A 323 26.07 31.28 -9.12
CA VAL A 323 24.86 31.48 -8.30
C VAL A 323 25.08 31.01 -6.85
N GLY A 324 26.27 30.46 -6.51
CA GLY A 324 26.60 29.96 -5.19
C GLY A 324 27.06 28.52 -5.18
N LEU A 325 27.09 27.90 -3.99
CA LEU A 325 27.45 26.50 -3.80
C LEU A 325 26.36 25.58 -4.38
N ARG A 326 26.76 24.57 -5.17
CA ARG A 326 25.84 23.54 -5.70
C ARG A 326 26.53 22.19 -5.75
N THR A 327 25.77 21.12 -5.64
CA THR A 327 26.27 19.76 -5.86
C THR A 327 26.45 19.50 -7.37
N ALA A 328 27.62 19.06 -7.77
CA ALA A 328 27.95 18.68 -9.15
C ALA A 328 28.18 17.17 -9.22
N THR A 329 27.63 16.52 -10.24
CA THR A 329 27.88 15.11 -10.53
C THR A 329 28.77 15.01 -11.77
N ARG A 330 29.88 14.24 -11.69
CA ARG A 330 30.79 14.01 -12.80
C ARG A 330 31.29 12.57 -12.86
N THR A 331 31.56 12.11 -14.08
CA THR A 331 32.32 10.87 -14.29
C THR A 331 33.79 11.24 -14.49
N VAL A 332 34.63 10.77 -13.61
CA VAL A 332 36.00 11.22 -13.44
C VAL A 332 37.01 10.07 -13.55
N ASP A 333 38.24 10.42 -13.92
CA ASP A 333 39.36 9.49 -14.03
C ASP A 333 40.20 9.51 -12.74
N LYS A 334 41.04 8.55 -12.58
CA LYS A 334 42.14 8.55 -11.59
C LYS A 334 42.97 9.81 -11.73
N GLY A 335 43.33 10.44 -10.62
CA GLY A 335 44.02 11.73 -10.55
C GLY A 335 43.09 12.96 -10.48
N PHE A 336 41.78 12.78 -10.48
CA PHE A 336 40.83 13.90 -10.33
C PHE A 336 40.98 14.57 -8.96
N ASP A 337 41.24 15.88 -8.98
CA ASP A 337 41.44 16.70 -7.79
C ASP A 337 40.18 17.51 -7.49
N LEU A 338 39.47 17.13 -6.42
CA LEU A 338 38.23 17.79 -6.02
C LEU A 338 38.45 19.25 -5.60
N TYR A 339 39.62 19.60 -5.02
CA TYR A 339 39.87 21.00 -4.64
C TYR A 339 39.88 21.90 -5.87
N ALA A 340 40.67 21.58 -6.88
CA ALA A 340 40.75 22.36 -8.12
C ALA A 340 39.40 22.40 -8.86
N GLU A 341 38.69 21.31 -8.93
CA GLU A 341 37.46 21.16 -9.72
C GLU A 341 36.19 21.66 -9.01
N SER A 342 36.25 21.85 -7.69
CA SER A 342 35.16 22.44 -6.91
C SER A 342 35.15 23.99 -6.95
N GLY A 343 36.16 24.61 -7.56
CA GLY A 343 36.39 26.04 -7.48
C GLY A 343 37.11 26.44 -6.18
N GLU A 344 38.09 25.65 -5.81
CA GLU A 344 39.00 25.85 -4.67
C GLU A 344 38.29 25.88 -3.31
N LEU A 345 37.26 25.05 -3.14
CA LEU A 345 36.58 24.92 -1.85
C LEU A 345 37.53 24.35 -0.80
N GLU A 346 37.71 25.10 0.29
CA GLU A 346 38.60 24.76 1.40
C GLU A 346 38.35 23.37 1.99
N ALA A 347 37.10 22.92 1.93
CA ALA A 347 36.67 21.60 2.38
C ALA A 347 37.34 20.42 1.64
N TYR A 348 37.91 20.66 0.46
CA TYR A 348 38.61 19.64 -0.35
C TYR A 348 40.11 19.87 -0.46
N ARG A 349 40.67 20.84 0.24
CA ARG A 349 42.09 21.21 0.08
C ARG A 349 43.04 20.04 0.30
N ASP A 350 42.80 19.24 1.33
CA ASP A 350 43.70 18.18 1.74
C ASP A 350 43.02 16.80 1.64
N GLY A 351 43.64 15.90 0.89
CA GLY A 351 43.26 14.49 0.89
C GLY A 351 42.10 14.08 -0.03
N PHE A 352 41.66 14.95 -0.93
CA PHE A 352 40.51 14.69 -1.82
C PHE A 352 40.90 14.55 -3.31
N THR A 353 42.10 14.05 -3.61
CA THR A 353 42.46 13.61 -4.95
C THR A 353 42.16 12.12 -5.08
N ILE A 354 41.55 11.67 -6.16
CA ILE A 354 41.28 10.25 -6.42
C ILE A 354 42.57 9.56 -6.84
N GLU A 355 43.20 8.80 -5.95
CA GLU A 355 44.42 8.09 -6.20
C GLU A 355 44.21 6.76 -6.92
N ASP A 356 43.08 6.11 -6.71
CA ASP A 356 42.81 4.82 -7.33
C ASP A 356 41.31 4.57 -7.49
N ILE A 357 40.94 3.77 -8.50
CA ILE A 357 39.57 3.34 -8.78
C ILE A 357 39.61 1.82 -8.91
N ASP A 358 39.10 1.11 -7.92
CA ASP A 358 39.09 -0.35 -7.85
C ASP A 358 37.72 -0.91 -8.26
N GLU A 359 37.61 -1.44 -9.46
CA GLU A 359 36.38 -2.01 -10.03
C GLU A 359 35.96 -3.32 -9.35
N VAL A 360 36.91 -4.06 -8.77
CA VAL A 360 36.65 -5.35 -8.12
C VAL A 360 36.06 -5.15 -6.73
N LYS A 361 36.60 -4.17 -6.01
CA LYS A 361 36.08 -3.79 -4.68
C LYS A 361 34.89 -2.86 -4.75
N GLY A 362 34.61 -2.20 -5.88
CA GLY A 362 33.58 -1.19 -6.01
C GLY A 362 33.91 0.08 -5.20
N CYS A 363 35.17 0.54 -5.17
CA CYS A 363 35.56 1.71 -4.38
C CYS A 363 36.56 2.63 -5.09
N ILE A 364 36.59 3.89 -4.65
CA ILE A 364 37.70 4.82 -4.92
C ILE A 364 38.57 4.95 -3.69
N ARG A 365 39.86 5.19 -3.88
CA ARG A 365 40.76 5.57 -2.80
C ARG A 365 41.22 7.00 -3.00
N LEU A 366 41.06 7.79 -1.95
CA LEU A 366 41.48 9.19 -1.89
C LEU A 366 42.92 9.30 -1.43
N SER A 367 43.58 10.44 -1.72
CA SER A 367 44.93 10.76 -1.28
C SER A 367 45.10 10.82 0.25
N SER A 368 43.98 10.96 0.98
CA SER A 368 43.95 10.77 2.44
C SER A 368 44.13 9.32 2.88
N GLY A 369 44.12 8.36 1.95
CA GLY A 369 44.06 6.92 2.23
C GLY A 369 42.64 6.38 2.53
N GLN A 370 41.61 7.25 2.56
CA GLN A 370 40.24 6.82 2.77
C GLN A 370 39.69 6.12 1.52
N GLU A 371 39.03 4.97 1.74
CA GLU A 371 38.26 4.27 0.70
C GLU A 371 36.80 4.68 0.80
N VAL A 372 36.17 4.97 -0.35
CA VAL A 372 34.74 5.29 -0.47
C VAL A 372 34.13 4.29 -1.44
N TYR A 373 33.16 3.54 -0.97
CA TYR A 373 32.50 2.48 -1.75
C TYR A 373 31.29 3.00 -2.51
N GLU A 374 30.86 2.29 -3.54
CA GLU A 374 29.63 2.61 -4.28
C GLU A 374 28.42 2.76 -3.35
N GLY A 375 27.67 3.86 -3.51
CA GLY A 375 26.56 4.22 -2.65
C GLY A 375 26.93 4.96 -1.36
N GLN A 376 28.23 5.08 -1.03
CA GLN A 376 28.67 5.79 0.17
C GLN A 376 28.87 7.28 -0.06
N ALA A 377 28.47 8.06 0.94
CA ALA A 377 28.76 9.48 1.04
C ALA A 377 29.63 9.77 2.27
N ILE A 378 30.64 10.64 2.11
CA ILE A 378 31.54 11.09 3.18
C ILE A 378 31.51 12.62 3.34
N GLY A 379 31.95 13.09 4.50
CA GLY A 379 32.04 14.52 4.82
C GLY A 379 30.74 15.09 5.43
N ALA A 380 30.59 16.41 5.37
CA ALA A 380 29.43 17.12 5.89
C ALA A 380 28.23 16.98 4.94
N VAL A 381 27.56 15.83 5.00
CA VAL A 381 26.39 15.54 4.15
C VAL A 381 25.18 16.27 4.71
N SER A 382 24.68 17.27 4.01
CA SER A 382 23.43 17.93 4.37
C SER A 382 22.23 16.97 4.14
N GLU A 383 21.14 17.18 4.86
CA GLU A 383 19.91 16.41 4.61
C GLU A 383 19.47 16.52 3.15
N GLU A 384 19.57 17.72 2.57
CA GLU A 384 19.25 17.95 1.15
C GLU A 384 20.12 17.10 0.22
N ALA A 385 21.42 16.98 0.49
CA ALA A 385 22.31 16.15 -0.31
C ALA A 385 21.91 14.67 -0.26
N ILE A 386 21.59 14.14 0.92
CA ILE A 386 21.09 12.75 1.07
C ILE A 386 19.80 12.57 0.26
N ARG A 387 18.84 13.51 0.36
CA ARG A 387 17.58 13.41 -0.38
C ARG A 387 17.80 13.51 -1.88
N ARG A 388 18.71 14.35 -2.33
CA ARG A 388 19.11 14.43 -3.76
C ARG A 388 19.68 13.09 -4.26
N ILE A 389 20.55 12.45 -3.49
CA ILE A 389 21.09 11.12 -3.82
C ILE A 389 19.97 10.09 -3.94
N GLN A 390 19.05 10.05 -2.98
CA GLN A 390 17.92 9.13 -2.98
C GLN A 390 17.00 9.36 -4.19
N ILE A 391 16.68 10.61 -4.50
CA ILE A 391 15.86 10.98 -5.66
C ILE A 391 16.54 10.53 -6.95
N ARG A 392 17.83 10.84 -7.11
CA ARG A 392 18.63 10.45 -8.27
C ARG A 392 18.70 8.94 -8.45
N ALA A 393 19.04 8.20 -7.40
CA ALA A 393 19.10 6.73 -7.41
C ALA A 393 17.74 6.12 -7.79
N THR A 394 16.64 6.70 -7.31
CA THR A 394 15.29 6.25 -7.67
C THR A 394 15.00 6.45 -9.15
N ILE A 395 15.38 7.61 -9.72
CA ILE A 395 15.20 7.91 -11.14
C ILE A 395 16.06 6.97 -12.01
N GLN A 396 17.30 6.72 -11.63
CA GLN A 396 18.19 5.78 -12.32
C GLN A 396 17.60 4.37 -12.36
N LYS A 397 17.18 3.86 -11.20
CA LYS A 397 16.53 2.53 -11.10
C LYS A 397 15.21 2.47 -11.83
N HIS A 398 14.46 3.56 -11.86
CA HIS A 398 13.23 3.64 -12.64
C HIS A 398 13.51 3.47 -14.15
N PHE A 399 14.42 4.23 -14.72
CA PHE A 399 14.76 4.13 -16.15
C PHE A 399 15.37 2.76 -16.50
N GLU A 400 16.24 2.24 -15.64
CA GLU A 400 16.82 0.90 -15.82
C GLU A 400 15.72 -0.15 -15.91
N ARG A 401 14.76 -0.11 -14.98
CA ARG A 401 13.65 -1.06 -14.91
C ARG A 401 12.64 -0.85 -16.03
N GLU A 402 12.23 0.39 -16.31
CA GLU A 402 11.25 0.70 -17.34
C GLU A 402 11.76 0.28 -18.72
N ARG A 403 13.02 0.53 -19.04
CA ARG A 403 13.66 0.07 -20.28
C ARG A 403 13.57 -1.45 -20.46
N GLN A 404 13.81 -2.22 -19.40
CA GLN A 404 13.73 -3.68 -19.45
C GLN A 404 12.30 -4.17 -19.70
N LEU A 405 11.31 -3.48 -19.11
CA LEU A 405 9.92 -3.91 -19.07
C LEU A 405 9.07 -3.28 -20.18
N TYR A 406 9.53 -2.20 -20.83
CA TYR A 406 8.79 -1.48 -21.85
C TYR A 406 8.33 -2.38 -23.01
N ARG A 407 9.22 -3.21 -23.56
CA ARG A 407 8.92 -4.16 -24.63
C ARG A 407 7.95 -5.27 -24.19
N GLN A 408 7.84 -5.53 -22.90
CA GLN A 408 6.86 -6.47 -22.35
C GLN A 408 5.50 -5.80 -22.12
N GLY A 409 5.37 -4.52 -22.49
CA GLY A 409 4.16 -3.74 -22.28
C GLY A 409 3.88 -3.47 -20.80
N ILE A 410 4.91 -3.36 -19.95
CA ILE A 410 4.76 -3.11 -18.51
C ILE A 410 5.27 -1.71 -18.19
N LYS A 411 4.37 -0.83 -17.79
CA LYS A 411 4.71 0.51 -17.31
C LYS A 411 5.21 0.45 -15.88
N VAL A 412 6.26 1.21 -15.58
CA VAL A 412 6.87 1.30 -14.25
C VAL A 412 6.35 2.53 -13.51
N LEU A 413 6.08 2.39 -12.21
CA LEU A 413 5.74 3.47 -11.30
C LEU A 413 6.72 3.49 -10.13
N SER A 414 7.07 4.70 -9.67
CA SER A 414 7.92 4.94 -8.50
C SER A 414 7.22 5.80 -7.48
N LEU A 415 7.35 5.47 -6.19
CA LEU A 415 6.76 6.19 -5.08
C LEU A 415 7.83 6.92 -4.26
N PHE A 416 7.57 8.18 -3.94
CA PHE A 416 8.33 8.94 -2.96
C PHE A 416 7.47 9.23 -1.73
N PHE A 417 7.91 8.77 -0.57
CA PHE A 417 7.30 9.12 0.71
C PHE A 417 8.06 10.29 1.35
N ILE A 418 7.39 11.43 1.48
CA ILE A 418 7.96 12.67 2.03
C ILE A 418 7.39 12.97 3.42
N ASP A 419 8.07 13.83 4.16
CA ASP A 419 7.73 14.23 5.53
C ASP A 419 6.74 15.41 5.60
N ALA A 420 6.77 16.33 4.64
CA ALA A 420 5.92 17.50 4.61
C ALA A 420 5.50 17.87 3.18
N VAL A 421 4.29 18.39 3.04
CA VAL A 421 3.71 18.77 1.74
C VAL A 421 4.42 19.95 1.11
N ASP A 422 4.94 20.90 1.92
CA ASP A 422 5.67 22.08 1.47
C ASP A 422 6.98 21.73 0.74
N LYS A 423 7.54 20.55 1.01
CA LYS A 423 8.70 20.01 0.27
C LYS A 423 8.39 19.68 -1.19
N TYR A 424 7.11 19.45 -1.52
CA TYR A 424 6.67 19.18 -2.88
C TYR A 424 5.91 20.35 -3.51
N ARG A 425 5.07 21.05 -2.73
CA ARG A 425 4.22 22.15 -3.20
C ARG A 425 4.09 23.23 -2.14
N VAL A 426 4.44 24.48 -2.47
CA VAL A 426 4.37 25.63 -1.58
C VAL A 426 3.20 26.52 -1.99
N TYR A 427 2.47 27.03 -1.00
CA TYR A 427 1.36 27.96 -1.20
C TYR A 427 1.74 29.33 -0.63
N GLU A 428 1.98 30.27 -1.51
CA GLU A 428 2.37 31.64 -1.17
C GLU A 428 1.22 32.43 -0.53
N ALA A 429 1.56 33.48 0.19
CA ALA A 429 0.58 34.32 0.87
C ALA A 429 -0.45 34.98 -0.08
N GLY A 430 -0.09 35.19 -1.36
CA GLY A 430 -0.95 35.70 -2.43
C GLY A 430 -1.87 34.65 -3.10
N GLY A 431 -1.78 33.38 -2.71
CA GLY A 431 -2.54 32.27 -3.32
C GLY A 431 -1.85 31.66 -4.54
N GLU A 432 -0.68 32.14 -4.92
CA GLU A 432 0.16 31.50 -5.93
C GLU A 432 0.69 30.16 -5.42
N VAL A 433 0.86 29.22 -6.32
CA VAL A 433 1.37 27.88 -6.03
C VAL A 433 2.72 27.72 -6.72
N SER A 434 3.75 27.41 -5.93
CA SER A 434 5.10 27.13 -6.42
C SER A 434 5.53 25.70 -6.11
N LYS A 435 6.56 25.22 -6.81
CA LYS A 435 7.17 23.92 -6.54
C LYS A 435 7.89 23.96 -5.19
N GLY A 436 7.81 22.88 -4.44
CA GLY A 436 8.63 22.67 -3.27
C GLY A 436 10.00 22.10 -3.63
N ARG A 437 10.94 22.13 -2.69
CA ARG A 437 12.35 21.79 -2.94
C ARG A 437 12.56 20.37 -3.49
N TRP A 438 11.80 19.39 -3.04
CA TRP A 438 11.93 18.02 -3.55
C TRP A 438 11.41 17.85 -4.97
N ALA A 439 10.41 18.62 -5.38
CA ALA A 439 9.94 18.65 -6.77
C ALA A 439 10.98 19.29 -7.70
N GLU A 440 11.61 20.39 -7.27
CA GLU A 440 12.69 21.05 -8.03
C GLU A 440 13.89 20.11 -8.21
N ILE A 441 14.37 19.50 -7.12
CA ILE A 441 15.48 18.54 -7.16
C ILE A 441 15.13 17.35 -8.06
N PHE A 442 13.89 16.85 -7.98
CA PHE A 442 13.46 15.75 -8.85
C PHE A 442 13.56 16.11 -10.34
N GLU A 443 13.08 17.28 -10.74
CA GLU A 443 13.12 17.70 -12.14
C GLU A 443 14.56 17.95 -12.62
N GLU A 444 15.42 18.54 -11.77
CA GLU A 444 16.84 18.71 -12.05
C GLU A 444 17.53 17.35 -12.29
N GLU A 445 17.32 16.40 -11.36
CA GLU A 445 17.93 15.06 -11.46
C GLU A 445 17.31 14.23 -12.57
N TYR A 446 16.00 14.37 -12.85
CA TYR A 446 15.37 13.68 -13.96
C TYR A 446 16.00 14.05 -15.30
N VAL A 447 16.17 15.35 -15.57
CA VAL A 447 16.83 15.84 -16.79
C VAL A 447 18.27 15.36 -16.86
N SER A 448 19.01 15.45 -15.75
CA SER A 448 20.41 15.02 -15.67
C SER A 448 20.53 13.52 -15.98
N VAL A 449 19.77 12.68 -15.31
CA VAL A 449 19.79 11.22 -15.50
C VAL A 449 19.31 10.84 -16.89
N LEU A 450 18.25 11.47 -17.41
CA LEU A 450 17.74 11.22 -18.75
C LEU A 450 18.82 11.47 -19.82
N ASN A 451 19.53 12.59 -19.73
CA ASN A 451 20.62 12.92 -20.67
C ASN A 451 21.77 11.90 -20.61
N GLU A 452 22.12 11.43 -19.41
CA GLU A 452 23.18 10.45 -19.22
C GLU A 452 22.83 9.07 -19.79
N VAL A 453 21.59 8.62 -19.61
CA VAL A 453 21.16 7.28 -20.04
C VAL A 453 20.76 7.25 -21.52
N GLN A 454 20.36 8.38 -22.12
CA GLN A 454 20.07 8.46 -23.55
C GLN A 454 21.30 8.18 -24.44
N ASP A 455 22.50 8.48 -23.96
CA ASP A 455 23.75 8.19 -24.65
C ASP A 455 24.17 6.70 -24.57
N LEU A 456 23.58 5.92 -23.66
CA LEU A 456 23.88 4.54 -23.37
C LEU A 456 22.88 3.58 -24.06
N PHE A 457 23.03 3.33 -25.38
CA PHE A 457 22.42 2.18 -26.09
C PHE A 457 20.93 1.92 -25.85
N TRP A 458 20.13 2.95 -25.86
CA TRP A 458 18.70 2.78 -25.74
C TRP A 458 18.07 2.43 -27.10
N ASP A 459 17.01 1.63 -27.03
CA ASP A 459 16.14 1.33 -28.14
C ASP A 459 15.49 2.63 -28.68
N ASP A 460 15.50 2.80 -29.99
CA ASP A 460 14.95 4.00 -30.63
C ASP A 460 13.46 4.20 -30.29
N GLU A 461 12.69 3.12 -30.14
CA GLU A 461 11.28 3.19 -29.78
C GLU A 461 11.07 3.74 -28.36
N TYR A 462 11.87 3.28 -27.40
CA TYR A 462 11.81 3.76 -26.03
C TYR A 462 12.30 5.20 -25.89
N LYS A 463 13.35 5.58 -26.63
CA LYS A 463 13.82 6.98 -26.73
C LYS A 463 12.73 7.90 -27.26
N GLN A 464 12.07 7.49 -28.34
CA GLN A 464 10.97 8.24 -28.96
C GLN A 464 9.82 8.42 -27.97
N TYR A 465 9.46 7.37 -27.22
CA TYR A 465 8.45 7.43 -26.19
C TYR A 465 8.77 8.48 -25.11
N LEU A 466 10.02 8.50 -24.61
CA LEU A 466 10.44 9.44 -23.59
C LEU A 466 10.59 10.88 -24.09
N SER A 467 11.00 11.08 -25.32
CA SER A 467 11.27 12.41 -25.89
C SER A 467 10.03 13.31 -25.98
N GLY A 468 8.83 12.73 -25.95
CA GLY A 468 7.56 13.44 -25.98
C GLY A 468 7.02 13.88 -24.62
N ILE A 469 7.75 13.62 -23.53
CA ILE A 469 7.24 13.84 -22.16
C ILE A 469 8.13 14.83 -21.42
N SER A 470 7.54 15.95 -20.95
CA SER A 470 8.27 16.94 -20.15
C SER A 470 8.48 16.42 -18.70
N PRO A 471 9.57 16.84 -18.02
CA PRO A 471 9.82 16.41 -16.64
C PRO A 471 8.66 16.69 -15.69
N GLU A 472 7.98 17.80 -15.84
CA GLU A 472 6.86 18.23 -15.01
C GLU A 472 5.64 17.32 -15.15
N GLU A 473 5.44 16.69 -16.31
CA GLU A 473 4.33 15.77 -16.56
C GLU A 473 4.60 14.38 -15.99
N THR A 474 5.87 14.05 -15.68
CA THR A 474 6.26 12.72 -15.22
C THR A 474 5.90 12.46 -13.77
N HIS A 475 5.61 13.49 -12.97
CA HIS A 475 5.35 13.35 -11.54
C HIS A 475 4.11 14.08 -11.07
N THR A 476 3.50 13.55 -10.01
CA THR A 476 2.36 14.18 -9.35
C THR A 476 2.43 13.98 -7.83
N GLY A 477 1.72 14.83 -7.09
CA GLY A 477 1.62 14.76 -5.64
C GLY A 477 0.25 14.26 -5.19
N TYR A 478 0.21 13.28 -4.30
CA TYR A 478 -1.01 12.82 -3.65
C TYR A 478 -0.96 13.10 -2.14
N PHE A 479 -1.72 14.07 -1.70
CA PHE A 479 -1.74 14.58 -0.32
C PHE A 479 -3.16 14.78 0.19
N SER A 480 -3.30 14.86 1.51
CA SER A 480 -4.55 15.29 2.14
C SER A 480 -4.84 16.76 1.78
N GLN A 481 -6.12 17.12 1.69
CA GLN A 481 -6.51 18.48 1.34
C GLN A 481 -7.46 19.06 2.39
N ASP A 482 -7.46 20.39 2.52
CA ASP A 482 -8.42 21.13 3.32
C ASP A 482 -9.74 21.38 2.54
N LYS A 483 -10.73 22.02 3.18
CA LYS A 483 -12.03 22.33 2.57
C LYS A 483 -11.95 23.25 1.35
N LYS A 484 -10.81 23.92 1.13
CA LYS A 484 -10.55 24.83 0.02
C LYS A 484 -9.73 24.17 -1.09
N GLY A 485 -9.42 22.86 -0.95
CA GLY A 485 -8.62 22.12 -1.92
C GLY A 485 -7.11 22.31 -1.78
N LYS A 486 -6.63 23.01 -0.74
CA LYS A 486 -5.21 23.18 -0.48
C LYS A 486 -4.62 21.90 0.10
N MET A 487 -3.51 21.43 -0.46
CA MET A 487 -2.78 20.25 0.06
C MET A 487 -2.17 20.57 1.42
N ILE A 488 -2.37 19.70 2.39
CA ILE A 488 -1.94 19.86 3.78
C ILE A 488 -1.33 18.59 4.34
N ASP A 489 -0.51 18.75 5.38
CA ASP A 489 0.01 17.64 6.16
C ASP A 489 -1.10 16.96 6.94
N SER A 490 -1.11 15.63 6.97
CA SER A 490 -2.16 14.83 7.61
C SER A 490 -2.21 14.90 9.14
N LYS A 491 -1.41 15.78 9.78
CA LYS A 491 -1.44 16.05 11.23
C LYS A 491 -2.56 16.98 11.65
N VAL A 492 -3.31 17.57 10.71
CA VAL A 492 -4.42 18.47 11.03
C VAL A 492 -5.61 17.69 11.57
N LYS A 493 -6.17 18.20 12.64
CA LYS A 493 -7.22 17.64 13.52
C LYS A 493 -8.22 16.70 12.83
N ARG A 494 -8.46 15.55 13.48
CA ARG A 494 -9.53 14.61 13.16
C ARG A 494 -10.83 15.34 12.84
N GLY A 495 -11.27 15.32 11.58
CA GLY A 495 -12.60 15.82 11.22
C GLY A 495 -12.77 16.44 9.82
N GLU A 496 -11.73 16.74 9.07
CA GLU A 496 -11.84 17.46 7.81
C GLU A 496 -10.99 16.83 6.71
N THR A 497 -11.51 15.83 6.02
CA THR A 497 -10.89 15.27 4.82
C THR A 497 -11.91 15.19 3.69
N THR A 498 -11.89 16.20 2.82
CA THR A 498 -12.41 16.08 1.46
C THR A 498 -11.25 16.30 0.51
N ALA A 499 -10.88 15.27 -0.25
CA ALA A 499 -9.90 15.38 -1.32
C ALA A 499 -10.51 16.19 -2.47
N ASN A 500 -9.90 17.33 -2.80
CA ASN A 500 -10.31 18.19 -3.91
C ASN A 500 -9.13 18.72 -4.72
N ASP A 501 -8.13 17.87 -5.05
CA ASP A 501 -7.44 17.99 -6.33
C ASP A 501 -8.09 16.91 -7.21
N PRO A 502 -9.09 17.28 -8.03
CA PRO A 502 -9.92 16.30 -8.72
C PRO A 502 -9.08 15.40 -9.63
N ASP A 503 -8.05 15.97 -10.26
CA ASP A 503 -7.29 15.27 -11.31
C ASP A 503 -6.28 14.27 -10.73
N ALA A 504 -5.45 14.67 -9.76
CA ALA A 504 -4.48 13.76 -9.14
C ALA A 504 -5.15 12.67 -8.31
N TYR A 505 -6.19 13.02 -7.53
CA TYR A 505 -6.98 12.05 -6.78
C TYR A 505 -7.70 11.06 -7.71
N GLN A 506 -8.32 11.58 -8.76
CA GLN A 506 -9.04 10.75 -9.72
C GLN A 506 -8.10 9.79 -10.44
N LEU A 507 -6.93 10.27 -10.90
CA LEU A 507 -5.93 9.44 -11.56
C LEU A 507 -5.38 8.35 -10.64
N ILE A 508 -4.98 8.70 -9.41
CA ILE A 508 -4.29 7.78 -8.50
C ILE A 508 -5.27 6.79 -7.87
N MET A 509 -6.43 7.25 -7.39
CA MET A 509 -7.36 6.41 -6.62
C MET A 509 -8.46 5.76 -7.46
N ARG A 510 -9.01 6.48 -8.43
CA ARG A 510 -10.18 6.01 -9.19
C ARG A 510 -9.82 5.46 -10.54
N ASP A 511 -8.83 6.02 -11.22
CA ASP A 511 -8.48 5.65 -12.59
C ASP A 511 -7.13 4.93 -12.66
N LYS A 512 -7.00 3.87 -11.85
CA LYS A 512 -5.78 3.05 -11.77
C LYS A 512 -5.37 2.48 -13.13
N GLU A 513 -6.34 2.18 -13.98
CA GLU A 513 -6.10 1.63 -15.31
C GLU A 513 -5.49 2.65 -16.27
N ARG A 514 -5.90 3.92 -16.15
CA ARG A 514 -5.27 5.03 -16.90
C ARG A 514 -3.83 5.24 -16.43
N LEU A 515 -3.58 5.22 -15.11
CA LEU A 515 -2.23 5.35 -14.55
C LEU A 515 -1.28 4.27 -15.07
N LEU A 516 -1.78 3.07 -15.37
CA LEU A 516 -1.01 1.95 -15.91
C LEU A 516 -0.78 2.05 -17.42
N SER A 517 -1.46 2.94 -18.14
CA SER A 517 -1.30 3.14 -19.59
C SER A 517 -0.02 3.93 -19.90
N PHE A 518 0.68 3.58 -20.98
CA PHE A 518 1.79 4.39 -21.50
C PHE A 518 1.36 5.75 -22.04
N ALA A 519 0.07 5.93 -22.37
CA ALA A 519 -0.47 7.22 -22.78
C ALA A 519 -0.54 8.25 -21.63
N GLU A 520 -0.51 7.80 -20.37
CA GLU A 520 -0.43 8.66 -19.19
C GLU A 520 1.04 8.93 -18.86
N PRO A 521 1.53 10.18 -18.86
CA PRO A 521 2.93 10.49 -18.64
C PRO A 521 3.38 10.31 -17.17
N THR A 522 2.47 10.37 -16.21
CA THR A 522 2.78 10.21 -14.77
C THR A 522 3.41 8.86 -14.48
N ARG A 523 4.60 8.88 -13.87
CA ARG A 523 5.39 7.71 -13.47
C ARG A 523 5.87 7.78 -12.03
N PHE A 524 6.02 8.99 -11.49
CA PHE A 524 6.51 9.24 -10.15
C PHE A 524 5.42 9.88 -9.30
N ILE A 525 5.19 9.33 -8.12
CA ILE A 525 4.12 9.80 -7.22
C ILE A 525 4.76 10.18 -5.89
N PHE A 526 4.60 11.45 -5.51
CA PHE A 526 4.99 11.95 -4.19
C PHE A 526 3.81 11.87 -3.23
N SER A 527 4.03 11.35 -2.03
CA SER A 527 2.99 11.22 -1.03
C SER A 527 3.53 11.44 0.38
N HIS A 528 2.72 12.04 1.25
CA HIS A 528 3.02 12.15 2.67
C HIS A 528 2.43 10.97 3.45
N SER A 529 1.17 11.04 3.80
CA SER A 529 0.47 10.01 4.57
C SER A 529 -0.79 9.49 3.90
N ALA A 530 -1.25 10.18 2.87
CA ALA A 530 -2.53 9.90 2.24
C ALA A 530 -2.55 8.54 1.53
N LEU A 531 -1.41 8.08 0.98
CA LEU A 531 -1.28 6.73 0.42
C LEU A 531 -1.10 5.63 1.48
N LYS A 532 -1.07 5.96 2.79
CA LYS A 532 -0.85 4.97 3.85
C LYS A 532 -1.89 3.87 3.90
N GLU A 533 -3.12 4.18 3.47
CA GLU A 533 -4.24 3.26 3.61
C GLU A 533 -5.03 3.17 2.31
N GLY A 534 -5.24 1.94 1.80
CA GLY A 534 -6.16 1.65 0.71
C GLY A 534 -5.67 1.83 -0.72
N TRP A 535 -4.51 2.45 -0.97
CA TRP A 535 -3.94 2.50 -2.32
C TRP A 535 -3.00 1.35 -2.58
N ASP A 536 -3.19 0.70 -3.71
CA ASP A 536 -2.34 -0.37 -4.21
C ASP A 536 -2.32 -0.31 -5.74
N ASN A 537 -1.14 -0.33 -6.30
CA ASN A 537 -0.96 -0.41 -7.74
C ASN A 537 0.05 -1.52 -8.05
N PRO A 538 -0.27 -2.46 -8.96
CA PRO A 538 0.59 -3.60 -9.24
C PRO A 538 1.93 -3.20 -9.87
N ASN A 539 2.00 -2.06 -10.55
CA ASN A 539 3.18 -1.65 -11.29
C ASN A 539 4.10 -0.69 -10.53
N VAL A 540 4.01 -0.66 -9.19
CA VAL A 540 5.03 -0.01 -8.36
C VAL A 540 6.27 -0.89 -8.30
N PHE A 541 7.42 -0.36 -8.75
CA PHE A 541 8.69 -1.08 -8.77
C PHE A 541 9.77 -0.41 -7.92
N GLN A 542 9.62 0.88 -7.60
CA GLN A 542 10.54 1.59 -6.71
C GLN A 542 9.75 2.30 -5.61
N ILE A 543 10.30 2.24 -4.40
CA ILE A 543 9.82 3.00 -3.25
C ILE A 543 11.01 3.72 -2.65
N CYS A 544 10.94 5.04 -2.58
CA CYS A 544 11.93 5.89 -1.95
C CYS A 544 11.35 6.59 -0.73
N THR A 545 12.00 6.46 0.42
CA THR A 545 11.57 7.11 1.66
C THR A 545 12.46 8.32 1.94
N LEU A 546 11.95 9.52 1.64
CA LEU A 546 12.61 10.81 1.88
C LEU A 546 12.34 11.37 3.28
N LYS A 547 11.74 10.61 4.16
CA LYS A 547 11.44 10.94 5.55
C LYS A 547 12.17 10.00 6.49
N GLN A 548 12.41 10.43 7.72
CA GLN A 548 12.84 9.52 8.79
C GLN A 548 11.62 8.74 9.32
N SER A 549 11.75 7.45 9.44
CA SER A 549 10.72 6.58 10.01
C SER A 549 11.35 5.61 11.00
N ASP A 550 10.97 5.76 12.27
CA ASP A 550 11.44 4.91 13.37
C ASP A 550 10.55 3.66 13.57
N SER A 551 9.44 3.55 12.84
CA SER A 551 8.47 2.48 13.02
C SER A 551 8.58 1.41 11.94
N GLU A 552 9.00 0.22 12.30
CA GLU A 552 9.06 -0.97 11.44
C GLU A 552 7.70 -1.30 10.80
N VAL A 553 6.61 -1.20 11.56
CA VAL A 553 5.25 -1.42 11.04
C VAL A 553 4.90 -0.44 9.92
N LYS A 554 5.32 0.83 10.04
CA LYS A 554 5.10 1.82 8.97
C LYS A 554 5.93 1.50 7.73
N LYS A 555 7.20 1.13 7.90
CA LYS A 555 8.08 0.73 6.78
C LYS A 555 7.50 -0.46 6.03
N ARG A 556 7.03 -1.49 6.74
CA ARG A 556 6.37 -2.65 6.14
C ARG A 556 5.11 -2.27 5.38
N GLN A 557 4.26 -1.42 5.94
CA GLN A 557 3.07 -0.93 5.25
C GLN A 557 3.39 -0.13 3.98
N GLU A 558 4.45 0.65 3.98
CA GLU A 558 4.93 1.42 2.82
C GLU A 558 5.48 0.49 1.74
N VAL A 559 6.33 -0.48 2.11
CA VAL A 559 6.86 -1.51 1.20
C VAL A 559 5.74 -2.37 0.63
N GLY A 560 4.76 -2.73 1.45
CA GLY A 560 3.59 -3.51 1.06
C GLY A 560 2.80 -2.91 -0.13
N ARG A 561 2.91 -1.59 -0.38
CA ARG A 561 2.28 -0.92 -1.54
C ARG A 561 2.84 -1.37 -2.88
N GLY A 562 4.10 -1.80 -2.91
CA GLY A 562 4.77 -2.27 -4.12
C GLY A 562 4.83 -3.78 -4.28
N MET A 563 4.35 -4.56 -3.31
CA MET A 563 4.52 -6.02 -3.28
C MET A 563 3.73 -6.79 -4.35
N ARG A 564 2.68 -6.21 -4.93
CA ARG A 564 1.86 -6.90 -5.93
C ARG A 564 2.65 -7.22 -7.19
N LEU A 565 2.43 -8.41 -7.75
CA LEU A 565 2.93 -8.76 -9.08
C LEU A 565 2.35 -7.81 -10.13
N CYS A 566 3.20 -7.39 -11.07
CA CYS A 566 2.83 -6.41 -12.08
C CYS A 566 1.85 -6.94 -13.12
N VAL A 567 1.28 -6.01 -13.89
CA VAL A 567 0.41 -6.31 -15.04
C VAL A 567 0.93 -5.59 -16.29
N ASN A 568 0.70 -6.19 -17.45
CA ASN A 568 1.01 -5.58 -18.75
C ASN A 568 -0.14 -4.68 -19.25
N GLN A 569 0.03 -4.06 -20.44
CA GLN A 569 -0.97 -3.21 -21.07
C GLN A 569 -2.29 -3.93 -21.45
N LYS A 570 -2.30 -5.27 -21.44
CA LYS A 570 -3.52 -6.07 -21.64
C LYS A 570 -4.26 -6.35 -20.33
N GLY A 571 -3.71 -5.93 -19.18
CA GLY A 571 -4.26 -6.21 -17.85
C GLY A 571 -3.93 -7.61 -17.33
N GLU A 572 -3.01 -8.33 -17.98
CA GLU A 572 -2.58 -9.67 -17.62
C GLU A 572 -1.54 -9.62 -16.50
N ARG A 573 -1.77 -10.34 -15.42
CA ARG A 573 -0.85 -10.46 -14.29
C ARG A 573 0.38 -11.27 -14.72
N GLN A 574 1.55 -10.76 -14.43
CA GLN A 574 2.84 -11.37 -14.73
C GLN A 574 3.27 -12.31 -13.59
N ASP A 575 2.56 -13.41 -13.46
CA ASP A 575 2.77 -14.42 -12.42
C ASP A 575 3.58 -15.62 -12.91
N SER A 576 3.81 -16.61 -12.05
CA SER A 576 4.53 -17.83 -12.37
C SER A 576 3.84 -18.71 -13.42
N ASP A 577 2.51 -18.60 -13.59
CA ASP A 577 1.79 -19.32 -14.64
C ASP A 577 2.21 -18.83 -16.04
N LEU A 578 2.52 -17.52 -16.15
CA LEU A 578 2.94 -16.88 -17.40
C LEU A 578 4.45 -16.89 -17.59
N LEU A 579 5.22 -16.65 -16.53
CA LEU A 579 6.67 -16.40 -16.59
C LEU A 579 7.50 -17.58 -16.09
N GLY A 580 6.90 -18.57 -15.45
CA GLY A 580 7.62 -19.68 -14.82
C GLY A 580 8.65 -19.17 -13.80
N ASP A 581 9.89 -19.68 -13.88
CA ASP A 581 10.99 -19.30 -12.98
C ASP A 581 11.46 -17.85 -13.16
N ALA A 582 11.18 -17.23 -14.32
CA ALA A 582 11.54 -15.84 -14.60
C ALA A 582 10.63 -14.79 -13.89
N VAL A 583 9.70 -15.23 -13.07
CA VAL A 583 8.78 -14.34 -12.34
C VAL A 583 9.52 -13.28 -11.52
N TYR A 584 10.66 -13.63 -10.92
CA TYR A 584 11.48 -12.72 -10.13
C TYR A 584 12.50 -11.90 -10.93
N ASP A 585 12.67 -12.16 -12.22
CA ASP A 585 13.41 -11.25 -13.12
C ASP A 585 12.55 -10.04 -13.48
N THR A 586 11.24 -10.26 -13.61
CA THR A 586 10.24 -9.23 -13.92
C THR A 586 9.74 -8.51 -12.67
N ASN A 587 9.48 -9.23 -11.59
CA ASN A 587 8.81 -8.71 -10.40
C ASN A 587 9.82 -8.42 -9.27
N ILE A 588 10.58 -7.33 -9.39
CA ILE A 588 11.48 -6.82 -8.36
C ILE A 588 10.96 -5.46 -7.87
N LEU A 589 10.84 -5.31 -6.56
CA LEU A 589 10.57 -4.05 -5.88
C LEU A 589 11.88 -3.53 -5.27
N THR A 590 12.38 -2.41 -5.75
CA THR A 590 13.56 -1.76 -5.18
C THR A 590 13.13 -0.72 -4.14
N VAL A 591 13.63 -0.85 -2.92
CA VAL A 591 13.40 0.09 -1.81
C VAL A 591 14.66 0.91 -1.60
N ILE A 592 14.57 2.24 -1.77
CA ILE A 592 15.67 3.18 -1.57
C ILE A 592 15.49 3.85 -0.20
N ALA A 593 16.39 3.56 0.73
CA ALA A 593 16.34 4.05 2.10
C ALA A 593 17.59 4.85 2.46
N SER A 594 17.49 5.71 3.46
CA SER A 594 18.63 6.46 4.03
C SER A 594 19.42 5.69 5.08
N GLU A 595 18.95 4.53 5.46
CA GLU A 595 19.58 3.62 6.41
C GLU A 595 20.39 2.55 5.70
N SER A 596 21.39 1.98 6.36
CA SER A 596 22.17 0.91 5.78
C SER A 596 21.29 -0.29 5.39
N TYR A 597 21.69 -0.99 4.35
CA TYR A 597 21.04 -2.24 3.92
C TYR A 597 20.90 -3.23 5.07
N LYS A 598 21.92 -3.28 5.94
CA LYS A 598 21.95 -4.16 7.10
C LYS A 598 20.81 -3.88 8.08
N ASP A 599 20.66 -2.61 8.49
CA ASP A 599 19.66 -2.22 9.50
C ASP A 599 18.24 -2.50 9.00
N PHE A 600 17.96 -2.18 7.73
CA PHE A 600 16.67 -2.47 7.12
C PHE A 600 16.40 -3.98 6.98
N SER A 601 17.43 -4.74 6.56
CA SER A 601 17.29 -6.20 6.39
C SER A 601 17.12 -6.89 7.75
N GLU A 602 17.87 -6.47 8.78
CA GLU A 602 17.73 -7.01 10.15
C GLU A 602 16.35 -6.71 10.73
N ALA A 603 15.83 -5.49 10.53
CA ALA A 603 14.49 -5.13 10.96
C ALA A 603 13.41 -5.98 10.27
N LEU A 604 13.52 -6.16 8.95
CA LEU A 604 12.59 -6.99 8.17
C LEU A 604 12.69 -8.47 8.56
N GLN A 605 13.92 -9.00 8.74
CA GLN A 605 14.14 -10.39 9.17
C GLN A 605 13.63 -10.65 10.59
N LYS A 606 13.83 -9.70 11.50
CA LYS A 606 13.32 -9.81 12.87
C LYS A 606 11.79 -9.87 12.89
N GLU A 607 11.13 -9.03 12.10
CA GLU A 607 9.68 -9.04 11.99
C GLU A 607 9.16 -10.35 11.38
N LEU A 608 9.84 -10.88 10.36
CA LEU A 608 9.53 -12.18 9.78
C LEU A 608 9.73 -13.32 10.81
N ALA A 609 10.81 -13.29 11.60
CA ALA A 609 11.04 -14.28 12.64
C ALA A 609 10.00 -14.21 13.76
N GLU A 610 9.58 -13.02 14.17
CA GLU A 610 8.50 -12.82 15.16
C GLU A 610 7.15 -13.33 14.64
N SER A 611 6.88 -13.21 13.34
CA SER A 611 5.66 -13.74 12.73
C SER A 611 5.64 -15.27 12.65
N ILE A 612 6.81 -15.93 12.58
CA ILE A 612 6.93 -17.40 12.54
C ILE A 612 6.76 -18.00 13.96
N THR A 613 7.21 -17.29 15.00
CA THR A 613 7.13 -17.77 16.39
C THR A 613 5.80 -17.46 17.09
N SER A 614 4.91 -16.77 16.42
CA SER A 614 3.54 -16.48 16.88
C SER A 614 2.54 -17.46 16.34
#